data_51aad48812d291ea1beee0e16f15e253
#
_entry.id   51aad48812d291ea1beee0e16f15e253
#
_cell.length_a   1.000
_cell.length_b   1.000
_cell.length_c   1.000
_cell.angle_alpha   90.00
_cell.angle_beta   90.00
_cell.angle_gamma   90.00
#
_symmetry.space_group_name_H-M   'P 1'
#
loop_
_entity.id
_entity.type
_entity.pdbx_description
1 polymer ?
#
loop_
_entity_poly.entity_id
_entity_poly.type
_entity_poly.pdbx_seq_one_letter_code
_entity_poly.pdbx_strand_id
1 'polypeptide(L)'
;MMRLTAENLSARRGEDLIFKDISFVLDRGESLVLTGRNGSGKSTLLRTVAGLLRPESGRVVWQSESADPGMRAAEACHYLGHRNAMKSEMTVSENLSFWKEFLGDFSGGHGMSVGEAAQSVGLGGIVHLPFGYLSAGQQRRMAFAKLLVAWRPVWILDEPTAALDVSAEEVFTGLIKEHLAAGGIALAATHQPLGLENARELRMTGFAGVMEEMW
;
A
#
# COMPACT_ATOMS: atom_id res chain seq x y z
N MET A 1 5.09 -14.82 15.39
CA MET A 1 4.40 -13.52 15.64
C MET A 1 4.72 -12.58 14.51
N MET A 2 3.75 -11.77 14.03
CA MET A 2 3.95 -10.83 12.90
C MET A 2 3.32 -9.49 13.32
N ARG A 3 4.13 -8.40 13.33
CA ARG A 3 3.72 -7.10 13.87
C ARG A 3 4.40 -5.95 13.15
N LEU A 4 3.63 -4.93 12.80
CA LEU A 4 4.09 -3.63 12.32
C LEU A 4 3.80 -2.57 13.37
N THR A 5 4.83 -1.86 13.82
CA THR A 5 4.70 -0.80 14.83
C THR A 5 5.21 0.51 14.27
N ALA A 6 4.41 1.56 14.39
CA ALA A 6 4.80 2.94 14.21
C ALA A 6 4.94 3.60 15.59
N GLU A 7 6.09 4.20 15.88
CA GLU A 7 6.38 4.81 17.18
C GLU A 7 6.68 6.29 17.01
N ASN A 8 5.80 7.15 17.50
CA ASN A 8 5.94 8.61 17.58
C ASN A 8 6.38 9.26 16.26
N LEU A 9 5.78 8.79 15.14
CA LEU A 9 6.10 9.29 13.82
C LEU A 9 5.68 10.75 13.66
N SER A 10 6.61 11.58 13.18
CA SER A 10 6.34 12.95 12.76
C SER A 10 6.95 13.18 11.38
N ALA A 11 6.32 14.05 10.58
CA ALA A 11 6.83 14.40 9.26
C ALA A 11 6.63 15.88 8.95
N ARG A 12 7.61 16.45 8.23
CA ARG A 12 7.59 17.81 7.70
C ARG A 12 7.69 17.83 6.18
N ARG A 13 7.23 18.91 5.59
CA ARG A 13 7.46 19.26 4.19
C ARG A 13 7.98 20.69 4.14
N GLY A 14 9.30 20.85 3.97
CA GLY A 14 9.96 22.12 4.25
C GLY A 14 9.82 22.49 5.73
N GLU A 15 9.30 23.66 6.02
CA GLU A 15 9.04 24.12 7.41
C GLU A 15 7.66 23.65 7.94
N ASP A 16 6.76 23.22 7.08
CA ASP A 16 5.41 22.82 7.45
C ASP A 16 5.38 21.46 8.12
N LEU A 17 4.85 21.40 9.33
CA LEU A 17 4.56 20.15 10.03
C LEU A 17 3.31 19.50 9.39
N ILE A 18 3.45 18.28 8.90
CA ILE A 18 2.35 17.54 8.25
C ILE A 18 1.56 16.72 9.28
N PHE A 19 2.26 16.01 10.15
CA PHE A 19 1.70 15.29 11.29
C PHE A 19 2.76 15.13 12.39
N LYS A 20 2.31 14.87 13.62
CA LYS A 20 3.18 14.75 14.79
C LYS A 20 2.70 13.61 15.70
N ASP A 21 3.68 12.90 16.28
CA ASP A 21 3.51 11.89 17.34
C ASP A 21 2.47 10.80 17.02
N ILE A 22 2.41 10.35 15.75
CA ILE A 22 1.52 9.27 15.35
C ILE A 22 2.12 7.94 15.76
N SER A 23 1.37 7.16 16.54
CA SER A 23 1.73 5.83 16.96
C SER A 23 0.59 4.85 16.75
N PHE A 24 0.91 3.66 16.24
CA PHE A 24 -0.01 2.54 16.13
C PHE A 24 0.72 1.21 16.08
N VAL A 25 0.00 0.16 16.37
CA VAL A 25 0.46 -1.22 16.25
C VAL A 25 -0.56 -1.99 15.43
N LEU A 26 -0.08 -2.79 14.49
CA LEU A 26 -0.90 -3.71 13.70
C LEU A 26 -0.31 -5.11 13.80
N ASP A 27 -1.14 -6.04 14.20
CA ASP A 27 -0.83 -7.44 14.28
C ASP A 27 -1.33 -8.18 13.02
N ARG A 28 -0.95 -9.42 12.90
CA ARG A 28 -1.35 -10.33 11.83
C ARG A 28 -2.87 -10.31 11.61
N GLY A 29 -3.31 -10.10 10.37
CA GLY A 29 -4.71 -10.06 9.98
C GLY A 29 -5.40 -8.71 10.23
N GLU A 30 -4.70 -7.73 10.80
CA GLU A 30 -5.29 -6.43 11.09
C GLU A 30 -5.16 -5.45 9.93
N SER A 31 -6.10 -4.51 9.87
CA SER A 31 -6.07 -3.39 8.92
C SER A 31 -6.29 -2.05 9.61
N LEU A 32 -5.68 -1.00 9.03
CA LEU A 32 -5.81 0.39 9.45
C LEU A 32 -6.22 1.26 8.26
N VAL A 33 -7.34 1.95 8.39
CA VAL A 33 -7.82 2.90 7.37
C VAL A 33 -7.54 4.32 7.85
N LEU A 34 -6.80 5.07 7.03
CA LEU A 34 -6.51 6.48 7.25
C LEU A 34 -7.61 7.32 6.61
N THR A 35 -8.31 8.09 7.40
CA THR A 35 -9.33 9.03 6.95
C THR A 35 -8.91 10.47 7.17
N GLY A 36 -9.61 11.43 6.57
CA GLY A 36 -9.33 12.85 6.71
C GLY A 36 -9.32 13.59 5.38
N ARG A 37 -9.30 14.93 5.45
CA ARG A 37 -9.36 15.83 4.28
C ARG A 37 -8.16 15.61 3.33
N ASN A 38 -8.31 16.05 2.08
CA ASN A 38 -7.17 16.14 1.17
C ASN A 38 -6.10 17.08 1.77
N GLY A 39 -4.84 16.67 1.65
CA GLY A 39 -3.74 17.41 2.26
C GLY A 39 -3.51 17.16 3.76
N SER A 40 -4.31 16.31 4.44
CA SER A 40 -4.13 16.02 5.87
C SER A 40 -2.92 15.15 6.22
N GLY A 41 -2.14 14.73 5.21
CA GLY A 41 -0.90 13.95 5.45
C GLY A 41 -1.04 12.44 5.29
N LYS A 42 -2.20 11.89 4.88
CA LYS A 42 -2.42 10.45 4.70
C LYS A 42 -1.33 9.78 3.83
N SER A 43 -1.16 10.27 2.61
CA SER A 43 -0.12 9.73 1.70
C SER A 43 1.30 9.91 2.24
N THR A 44 1.56 10.98 3.00
CA THR A 44 2.85 11.21 3.67
C THR A 44 3.08 10.14 4.72
N LEU A 45 2.08 9.85 5.57
CA LEU A 45 2.18 8.79 6.58
C LEU A 45 2.38 7.42 5.92
N LEU A 46 1.60 7.07 4.89
CA LEU A 46 1.77 5.81 4.16
C LEU A 46 3.18 5.66 3.57
N ARG A 47 3.71 6.72 2.96
CA ARG A 47 5.08 6.72 2.40
C ARG A 47 6.14 6.60 3.49
N THR A 48 5.91 7.22 4.65
CA THR A 48 6.80 7.08 5.81
C THR A 48 6.82 5.64 6.31
N VAL A 49 5.67 5.02 6.46
CA VAL A 49 5.55 3.60 6.87
C VAL A 49 6.20 2.67 5.85
N ALA A 50 6.01 2.95 4.55
CA ALA A 50 6.64 2.20 3.44
C ALA A 50 8.16 2.42 3.33
N GLY A 51 8.75 3.28 4.16
CA GLY A 51 10.17 3.63 4.07
C GLY A 51 10.57 4.46 2.85
N LEU A 52 9.59 5.00 2.12
CA LEU A 52 9.80 5.88 0.95
C LEU A 52 10.04 7.33 1.33
N LEU A 53 9.72 7.68 2.57
CA LEU A 53 9.97 8.99 3.15
C LEU A 53 10.55 8.82 4.54
N ARG A 54 11.67 9.52 4.80
CA ARG A 54 12.28 9.52 6.13
C ARG A 54 11.42 10.37 7.09
N PRO A 55 11.03 9.85 8.26
CA PRO A 55 10.32 10.65 9.26
C PRO A 55 11.26 11.72 9.86
N GLU A 56 10.69 12.83 10.34
CA GLU A 56 11.36 13.83 11.15
C GLU A 56 11.78 13.24 12.51
N SER A 57 10.87 12.50 13.12
CA SER A 57 11.08 11.76 14.36
C SER A 57 10.28 10.47 14.38
N GLY A 58 10.63 9.60 15.33
CA GLY A 58 10.01 8.29 15.46
C GLY A 58 10.61 7.25 14.52
N ARG A 59 10.00 6.07 14.50
CA ARG A 59 10.46 4.93 13.68
C ARG A 59 9.33 3.98 13.35
N VAL A 60 9.55 3.19 12.29
CA VAL A 60 8.70 2.06 11.92
C VAL A 60 9.49 0.78 12.16
N VAL A 61 8.90 -0.14 12.90
CA VAL A 61 9.52 -1.41 13.28
C VAL A 61 8.67 -2.56 12.72
N TRP A 62 9.33 -3.50 12.06
CA TRP A 62 8.76 -4.77 11.65
C TRP A 62 9.31 -5.88 12.53
N GLN A 63 8.42 -6.75 13.00
CA GLN A 63 8.77 -7.93 13.80
C GLN A 63 8.06 -9.16 13.22
N SER A 64 8.83 -10.19 12.93
CA SER A 64 8.32 -11.48 12.50
C SER A 64 9.28 -12.59 12.94
N GLU A 65 8.76 -13.76 13.26
CA GLU A 65 9.56 -14.95 13.60
C GLU A 65 10.42 -15.44 12.42
N SER A 66 9.97 -15.15 11.20
CA SER A 66 10.66 -15.53 9.95
C SER A 66 11.53 -14.41 9.37
N ALA A 67 11.59 -13.23 10.02
CA ALA A 67 12.37 -12.11 9.53
C ALA A 67 13.82 -12.19 10.05
N ASP A 68 14.78 -11.85 9.17
CA ASP A 68 16.17 -11.71 9.57
C ASP A 68 16.33 -10.57 10.60
N PRO A 69 17.21 -10.74 11.60
CA PRO A 69 17.53 -9.67 12.53
C PRO A 69 18.07 -8.45 11.79
N GLY A 70 17.41 -7.30 11.97
CA GLY A 70 17.78 -6.06 11.31
C GLY A 70 17.05 -5.76 9.98
N MET A 71 16.13 -6.61 9.54
CA MET A 71 15.27 -6.33 8.39
C MET A 71 14.48 -5.05 8.58
N ARG A 72 14.52 -4.17 7.59
CA ARG A 72 13.76 -2.92 7.61
C ARG A 72 12.29 -3.17 7.30
N ALA A 73 11.40 -2.43 7.96
CA ALA A 73 9.96 -2.51 7.70
C ALA A 73 9.59 -2.33 6.20
N ALA A 74 10.35 -1.49 5.49
CA ALA A 74 10.18 -1.27 4.06
C ALA A 74 10.29 -2.55 3.20
N GLU A 75 11.09 -3.52 3.62
CA GLU A 75 11.30 -4.78 2.89
C GLU A 75 10.10 -5.72 3.02
N ALA A 76 9.33 -5.58 4.10
CA ALA A 76 8.10 -6.31 4.36
C ALA A 76 6.88 -5.71 3.65
N CYS A 77 7.03 -4.54 3.00
CA CYS A 77 5.90 -3.76 2.50
C CYS A 77 5.79 -3.80 0.96
N HIS A 78 4.56 -3.91 0.48
CA HIS A 78 4.17 -3.36 -0.81
C HIS A 78 3.63 -1.94 -0.64
N TYR A 79 3.96 -1.05 -1.56
CA TYR A 79 3.33 0.27 -1.67
C TYR A 79 2.61 0.41 -3.01
N LEU A 80 1.32 0.69 -2.95
CA LEU A 80 0.46 1.03 -4.07
C LEU A 80 0.06 2.50 -3.96
N GLY A 81 0.72 3.35 -4.71
CA GLY A 81 0.41 4.79 -4.78
C GLY A 81 -0.43 5.17 -6.00
N HIS A 82 -0.50 6.46 -6.28
CA HIS A 82 -1.20 6.97 -7.46
C HIS A 82 -0.52 6.56 -8.79
N ARG A 83 0.80 6.40 -8.79
CA ARG A 83 1.55 5.92 -9.96
C ARG A 83 1.66 4.41 -9.90
N ASN A 84 1.31 3.73 -10.99
CA ASN A 84 1.29 2.28 -11.06
C ASN A 84 2.69 1.64 -11.12
N ALA A 85 3.74 2.45 -11.40
CA ALA A 85 5.13 2.01 -11.50
C ALA A 85 5.34 0.90 -12.55
N MET A 86 4.76 1.10 -13.74
CA MET A 86 4.85 0.22 -14.90
C MET A 86 5.53 0.93 -16.06
N LYS A 87 6.18 0.18 -16.95
CA LYS A 87 6.76 0.70 -18.19
C LYS A 87 5.74 0.59 -19.30
N SER A 88 5.46 1.72 -19.96
CA SER A 88 4.40 1.85 -20.97
C SER A 88 4.60 0.92 -22.18
N GLU A 89 5.86 0.71 -22.58
CA GLU A 89 6.25 -0.04 -23.75
C GLU A 89 6.25 -1.56 -23.53
N MET A 90 6.37 -1.99 -22.28
CA MET A 90 6.34 -3.40 -21.90
C MET A 90 4.91 -3.91 -21.80
N THR A 91 4.72 -5.15 -22.19
CA THR A 91 3.43 -5.86 -22.04
C THR A 91 3.06 -6.02 -20.56
N VAL A 92 1.79 -6.36 -20.31
CA VAL A 92 1.31 -6.74 -18.97
C VAL A 92 2.17 -7.87 -18.40
N SER A 93 2.40 -8.92 -19.19
CA SER A 93 3.20 -10.08 -18.76
C SER A 93 4.65 -9.70 -18.43
N GLU A 94 5.32 -8.93 -19.28
CA GLU A 94 6.71 -8.50 -19.06
C GLU A 94 6.86 -7.60 -17.81
N ASN A 95 5.95 -6.66 -17.61
CA ASN A 95 5.96 -5.83 -16.41
C ASN A 95 5.76 -6.67 -15.13
N LEU A 96 4.81 -7.61 -15.13
CA LEU A 96 4.56 -8.46 -13.97
C LEU A 96 5.72 -9.42 -13.72
N SER A 97 6.33 -10.00 -14.78
CA SER A 97 7.54 -10.81 -14.65
C SER A 97 8.70 -10.03 -14.05
N PHE A 98 8.92 -8.79 -14.55
CA PHE A 98 9.93 -7.91 -14.00
C PHE A 98 9.73 -7.67 -12.49
N TRP A 99 8.50 -7.36 -12.07
CA TRP A 99 8.22 -7.11 -10.65
C TRP A 99 8.36 -8.38 -9.80
N LYS A 100 7.96 -9.55 -10.32
CA LYS A 100 8.13 -10.82 -9.65
C LYS A 100 9.61 -11.13 -9.38
N GLU A 101 10.45 -10.98 -10.40
CA GLU A 101 11.89 -11.23 -10.31
C GLU A 101 12.60 -10.18 -9.45
N PHE A 102 12.27 -8.90 -9.64
CA PHE A 102 12.89 -7.80 -8.92
C PHE A 102 12.60 -7.81 -7.41
N LEU A 103 11.36 -8.09 -7.04
CA LEU A 103 10.97 -8.12 -5.63
C LEU A 103 11.33 -9.46 -4.97
N GLY A 104 11.16 -10.57 -5.68
CA GLY A 104 11.18 -11.90 -5.08
C GLY A 104 10.09 -12.07 -4.01
N ASP A 105 9.96 -13.25 -3.47
CA ASP A 105 9.03 -13.49 -2.38
C ASP A 105 9.67 -13.17 -1.02
N PHE A 106 8.89 -12.56 -0.14
CA PHE A 106 9.27 -12.38 1.24
C PHE A 106 9.28 -13.74 1.96
N SER A 107 10.18 -13.90 2.92
CA SER A 107 10.34 -15.14 3.69
C SER A 107 9.02 -15.69 4.22
N GLY A 108 8.73 -16.95 3.94
CA GLY A 108 7.54 -17.66 4.40
C GLY A 108 6.28 -17.47 3.56
N GLY A 109 6.37 -16.80 2.40
CA GLY A 109 5.24 -16.64 1.49
C GLY A 109 5.59 -16.97 0.04
N HIS A 110 4.57 -17.11 -0.78
CA HIS A 110 4.69 -17.36 -2.21
C HIS A 110 3.75 -16.45 -2.99
N GLY A 111 4.32 -15.66 -3.93
CA GLY A 111 3.55 -14.88 -4.87
C GLY A 111 2.95 -15.77 -5.97
N MET A 112 1.84 -15.32 -6.54
CA MET A 112 1.19 -15.97 -7.66
C MET A 112 2.10 -16.02 -8.90
N SER A 113 1.83 -16.94 -9.81
CA SER A 113 2.39 -16.84 -11.17
C SER A 113 1.83 -15.59 -11.86
N VAL A 114 2.54 -15.11 -12.88
CA VAL A 114 2.11 -13.94 -13.67
C VAL A 114 0.73 -14.15 -14.28
N GLY A 115 0.46 -15.37 -14.78
CA GLY A 115 -0.83 -15.73 -15.37
C GLY A 115 -1.97 -15.70 -14.35
N GLU A 116 -1.78 -16.30 -13.18
CA GLU A 116 -2.76 -16.31 -12.09
C GLU A 116 -3.06 -14.89 -11.60
N ALA A 117 -2.01 -14.09 -11.35
CA ALA A 117 -2.18 -12.71 -10.90
C ALA A 117 -2.93 -11.85 -11.93
N ALA A 118 -2.60 -11.99 -13.22
CA ALA A 118 -3.33 -11.29 -14.28
C ALA A 118 -4.80 -11.73 -14.36
N GLN A 119 -5.06 -13.04 -14.23
CA GLN A 119 -6.42 -13.60 -14.24
C GLN A 119 -7.24 -13.08 -13.05
N SER A 120 -6.66 -13.03 -11.84
CA SER A 120 -7.33 -12.57 -10.62
C SER A 120 -7.83 -11.13 -10.70
N VAL A 121 -7.19 -10.29 -11.52
CA VAL A 121 -7.60 -8.91 -11.74
C VAL A 121 -8.33 -8.68 -13.08
N GLY A 122 -8.71 -9.76 -13.78
CA GLY A 122 -9.44 -9.70 -15.05
C GLY A 122 -8.61 -9.21 -16.25
N LEU A 123 -7.30 -9.42 -16.24
CA LEU A 123 -6.39 -9.06 -17.33
C LEU A 123 -5.82 -10.27 -18.09
N GLY A 124 -6.22 -11.50 -17.74
CA GLY A 124 -5.67 -12.74 -18.32
C GLY A 124 -5.72 -12.81 -19.85
N GLY A 125 -6.80 -12.29 -20.47
CA GLY A 125 -6.96 -12.28 -21.93
C GLY A 125 -6.10 -11.25 -22.68
N ILE A 126 -5.47 -10.30 -21.98
CA ILE A 126 -4.75 -9.16 -22.58
C ILE A 126 -3.31 -9.03 -22.07
N VAL A 127 -2.72 -10.10 -21.53
CA VAL A 127 -1.36 -10.10 -20.98
C VAL A 127 -0.28 -9.75 -22.02
N HIS A 128 -0.57 -9.90 -23.30
CA HIS A 128 0.30 -9.59 -24.42
C HIS A 128 0.27 -8.12 -24.85
N LEU A 129 -0.68 -7.32 -24.36
CA LEU A 129 -0.78 -5.92 -24.72
C LEU A 129 0.21 -5.06 -23.93
N PRO A 130 0.83 -4.02 -24.57
CA PRO A 130 1.62 -3.03 -23.88
C PRO A 130 0.79 -2.28 -22.82
N PHE A 131 1.41 -1.99 -21.66
CA PHE A 131 0.75 -1.28 -20.56
C PHE A 131 0.17 0.07 -20.99
N GLY A 132 0.85 0.78 -21.87
CA GLY A 132 0.39 2.08 -22.37
C GLY A 132 -0.92 2.03 -23.17
N TYR A 133 -1.35 0.85 -23.65
CA TYR A 133 -2.61 0.66 -24.37
C TYR A 133 -3.80 0.33 -23.48
N LEU A 134 -3.55 0.10 -22.19
CA LEU A 134 -4.58 -0.20 -21.23
C LEU A 134 -5.38 1.05 -20.85
N SER A 135 -6.69 0.90 -20.62
CA SER A 135 -7.49 1.94 -19.99
C SER A 135 -7.00 2.25 -18.56
N ALA A 136 -7.35 3.41 -18.01
CA ALA A 136 -6.98 3.78 -16.65
C ALA A 136 -7.39 2.71 -15.60
N GLY A 137 -8.61 2.15 -15.73
CA GLY A 137 -9.08 1.08 -14.87
C GLY A 137 -8.27 -0.23 -15.04
N GLN A 138 -7.90 -0.59 -16.28
CA GLN A 138 -7.04 -1.75 -16.55
C GLN A 138 -5.63 -1.53 -16.00
N GLN A 139 -5.07 -0.33 -16.14
CA GLN A 139 -3.78 0.04 -15.55
C GLN A 139 -3.81 -0.05 -14.04
N ARG A 140 -4.91 0.38 -13.42
CA ARG A 140 -5.09 0.27 -11.97
C ARG A 140 -5.19 -1.19 -11.54
N ARG A 141 -5.98 -2.01 -12.23
CA ARG A 141 -6.07 -3.47 -11.98
C ARG A 141 -4.71 -4.16 -12.11
N MET A 142 -3.89 -3.76 -13.07
CA MET A 142 -2.54 -4.28 -13.21
C MET A 142 -1.64 -3.91 -12.02
N ALA A 143 -1.80 -2.72 -11.45
CA ALA A 143 -1.07 -2.32 -10.25
C ALA A 143 -1.40 -3.20 -9.03
N PHE A 144 -2.60 -3.79 -9.00
CA PHE A 144 -2.95 -4.84 -8.01
C PHE A 144 -2.29 -6.19 -8.31
N ALA A 145 -2.30 -6.59 -9.58
CA ALA A 145 -1.60 -7.82 -9.99
C ALA A 145 -0.12 -7.81 -9.55
N LYS A 146 0.51 -6.63 -9.53
CA LYS A 146 1.88 -6.47 -8.99
C LYS A 146 1.99 -6.88 -7.51
N LEU A 147 0.97 -6.63 -6.69
CA LEU A 147 0.99 -7.03 -5.27
C LEU A 147 0.92 -8.56 -5.13
N LEU A 148 0.28 -9.24 -6.10
CA LEU A 148 0.04 -10.67 -6.07
C LEU A 148 1.24 -11.49 -6.57
N VAL A 149 2.03 -10.98 -7.52
CA VAL A 149 3.15 -11.73 -8.12
C VAL A 149 4.34 -11.92 -7.19
N ALA A 150 4.49 -11.06 -6.17
CA ALA A 150 5.54 -11.17 -5.17
C ALA A 150 4.93 -10.98 -3.78
N TRP A 151 4.99 -12.01 -2.95
CA TRP A 151 4.35 -11.94 -1.64
C TRP A 151 5.07 -10.97 -0.69
N ARG A 152 4.29 -10.11 -0.02
CA ARG A 152 4.73 -9.23 1.08
C ARG A 152 3.67 -9.24 2.17
N PRO A 153 4.08 -9.33 3.45
CA PRO A 153 3.13 -9.36 4.56
C PRO A 153 2.37 -8.06 4.79
N VAL A 154 2.88 -6.92 4.33
CA VAL A 154 2.25 -5.61 4.56
C VAL A 154 1.88 -4.96 3.24
N TRP A 155 0.60 -4.65 3.06
CA TRP A 155 0.10 -3.86 1.94
C TRP A 155 -0.19 -2.43 2.37
N ILE A 156 0.44 -1.46 1.73
CA ILE A 156 0.25 -0.02 1.94
C ILE A 156 -0.39 0.56 0.69
N LEU A 157 -1.62 1.03 0.83
CA LEU A 157 -2.54 1.33 -0.27
C LEU A 157 -2.99 2.79 -0.22
N ASP A 158 -2.55 3.60 -1.18
CA ASP A 158 -2.86 5.02 -1.28
C ASP A 158 -3.93 5.23 -2.35
N GLU A 159 -5.18 5.56 -1.95
CA GLU A 159 -6.37 5.67 -2.77
C GLU A 159 -6.54 4.45 -3.72
N PRO A 160 -6.66 3.24 -3.16
CA PRO A 160 -6.58 2.02 -3.95
C PRO A 160 -7.71 1.89 -4.98
N THR A 161 -8.91 2.30 -4.67
CA THR A 161 -10.10 2.14 -5.52
C THR A 161 -10.30 3.32 -6.50
N ALA A 162 -9.45 4.32 -6.47
CA ALA A 162 -9.54 5.43 -7.42
C ALA A 162 -9.48 4.94 -8.88
N ALA A 163 -10.43 5.40 -9.69
CA ALA A 163 -10.60 5.04 -11.11
C ALA A 163 -11.04 3.59 -11.40
N LEU A 164 -11.51 2.86 -10.39
CA LEU A 164 -12.15 1.55 -10.57
C LEU A 164 -13.66 1.70 -10.74
N ASP A 165 -14.26 0.78 -11.50
CA ASP A 165 -15.68 0.54 -11.48
C ASP A 165 -16.09 -0.35 -10.29
N VAL A 166 -17.38 -0.44 -9.99
CA VAL A 166 -17.90 -1.20 -8.84
C VAL A 166 -17.43 -2.65 -8.85
N SER A 167 -17.43 -3.30 -10.01
CA SER A 167 -17.01 -4.70 -10.12
C SER A 167 -15.52 -4.87 -9.80
N ALA A 168 -14.67 -3.95 -10.26
CA ALA A 168 -13.24 -3.98 -9.95
C ALA A 168 -12.96 -3.64 -8.48
N GLU A 169 -13.77 -2.76 -7.87
CA GLU A 169 -13.69 -2.47 -6.42
C GLU A 169 -14.01 -3.71 -5.58
N GLU A 170 -15.04 -4.48 -5.96
CA GLU A 170 -15.41 -5.74 -5.28
C GLU A 170 -14.27 -6.76 -5.36
N VAL A 171 -13.72 -6.98 -6.55
CA VAL A 171 -12.56 -7.87 -6.75
C VAL A 171 -11.40 -7.45 -5.86
N PHE A 172 -11.10 -6.17 -5.85
CA PHE A 172 -9.98 -5.65 -5.09
C PHE A 172 -10.20 -5.76 -3.56
N THR A 173 -11.40 -5.44 -3.10
CA THR A 173 -11.79 -5.65 -1.70
C THR A 173 -11.65 -7.12 -1.31
N GLY A 174 -12.05 -8.04 -2.19
CA GLY A 174 -11.84 -9.48 -2.02
C GLY A 174 -10.36 -9.83 -1.83
N LEU A 175 -9.48 -9.32 -2.68
CA LEU A 175 -8.03 -9.56 -2.58
C LEU A 175 -7.42 -9.02 -1.28
N ILE A 176 -7.88 -7.87 -0.77
CA ILE A 176 -7.44 -7.38 0.54
C ILE A 176 -7.92 -8.31 1.65
N LYS A 177 -9.19 -8.76 1.61
CA LYS A 177 -9.74 -9.69 2.61
C LYS A 177 -8.98 -11.01 2.62
N GLU A 178 -8.66 -11.56 1.45
CA GLU A 178 -7.84 -12.76 1.32
C GLU A 178 -6.44 -12.57 1.91
N HIS A 179 -5.80 -11.42 1.61
CA HIS A 179 -4.49 -11.08 2.17
C HIS A 179 -4.53 -11.02 3.71
N LEU A 180 -5.54 -10.38 4.30
CA LEU A 180 -5.73 -10.31 5.75
C LEU A 180 -6.02 -11.69 6.35
N ALA A 181 -6.88 -12.49 5.71
CA ALA A 181 -7.20 -13.85 6.14
C ALA A 181 -5.97 -14.78 6.12
N ALA A 182 -5.08 -14.60 5.14
CA ALA A 182 -3.78 -15.28 5.09
C ALA A 182 -2.80 -14.78 6.16
N GLY A 183 -3.18 -13.76 6.93
CA GLY A 183 -2.40 -13.18 8.02
C GLY A 183 -1.52 -12.02 7.60
N GLY A 184 -1.78 -11.42 6.45
CA GLY A 184 -1.18 -10.14 6.06
C GLY A 184 -1.70 -8.97 6.89
N ILE A 185 -1.11 -7.80 6.71
CA ILE A 185 -1.48 -6.53 7.33
C ILE A 185 -1.78 -5.54 6.21
N ALA A 186 -2.82 -4.71 6.36
CA ALA A 186 -3.15 -3.68 5.37
C ALA A 186 -3.26 -2.28 6.01
N LEU A 187 -2.60 -1.30 5.40
CA LEU A 187 -2.81 0.13 5.68
C LEU A 187 -3.37 0.78 4.41
N ALA A 188 -4.50 1.45 4.53
CA ALA A 188 -5.10 2.12 3.38
C ALA A 188 -5.46 3.56 3.70
N ALA A 189 -5.17 4.49 2.79
CA ALA A 189 -5.75 5.82 2.77
C ALA A 189 -6.84 5.86 1.71
N THR A 190 -8.05 6.19 2.09
CA THR A 190 -9.17 6.25 1.16
C THR A 190 -10.26 7.21 1.66
N HIS A 191 -11.03 7.73 0.71
CA HIS A 191 -12.25 8.49 0.96
C HIS A 191 -13.52 7.63 0.89
N GLN A 192 -13.40 6.41 0.39
CA GLN A 192 -14.51 5.46 0.23
C GLN A 192 -14.35 4.27 1.19
N PRO A 193 -15.44 3.74 1.73
CA PRO A 193 -15.40 2.53 2.55
C PRO A 193 -14.82 1.36 1.74
N LEU A 194 -13.80 0.68 2.27
CA LEU A 194 -13.22 -0.51 1.64
C LEU A 194 -13.98 -1.80 1.98
N GLY A 195 -15.11 -1.72 2.70
CA GLY A 195 -15.89 -2.91 3.09
C GLY A 195 -15.08 -3.92 3.93
N LEU A 196 -14.06 -3.46 4.63
CA LEU A 196 -13.25 -4.30 5.52
C LEU A 196 -13.90 -4.35 6.91
N GLU A 197 -14.30 -5.55 7.31
CA GLU A 197 -14.83 -5.78 8.66
C GLU A 197 -13.70 -5.62 9.68
N ASN A 198 -13.98 -4.95 10.80
CA ASN A 198 -13.03 -4.72 11.90
C ASN A 198 -11.79 -3.87 11.53
N ALA A 199 -11.82 -3.12 10.44
CA ALA A 199 -10.75 -2.16 10.14
C ALA A 199 -10.69 -1.09 11.24
N ARG A 200 -9.50 -0.88 11.79
CA ARG A 200 -9.27 0.25 12.70
C ARG A 200 -9.20 1.54 11.88
N GLU A 201 -9.62 2.64 12.46
CA GLU A 201 -9.59 3.94 11.79
C GLU A 201 -8.62 4.88 12.51
N LEU A 202 -7.78 5.58 11.71
CA LEU A 202 -6.96 6.69 12.17
C LEU A 202 -7.35 7.94 11.39
N ARG A 203 -7.97 8.90 12.07
CA ARG A 203 -8.37 10.17 11.47
C ARG A 203 -7.20 11.15 11.45
N MET A 204 -6.76 11.51 10.25
CA MET A 204 -5.73 12.52 10.02
C MET A 204 -6.38 13.92 9.95
N THR A 205 -6.06 14.76 10.91
CA THR A 205 -6.60 16.14 10.95
C THR A 205 -5.78 17.14 10.16
N GLY A 206 -4.50 16.82 9.88
CA GLY A 206 -3.51 17.75 9.36
C GLY A 206 -3.10 18.78 10.42
N PHE A 207 -1.99 19.48 10.16
CA PHE A 207 -1.68 20.70 10.88
C PHE A 207 -2.09 21.87 9.98
N ALA A 208 -3.13 22.60 10.38
CA ALA A 208 -3.34 23.96 9.88
C ALA A 208 -2.15 24.78 10.40
N GLY A 209 -1.38 25.37 9.50
CA GLY A 209 -0.35 26.33 9.93
C GLY A 209 -0.97 27.31 10.89
N VAL A 210 -0.34 27.55 12.02
CA VAL A 210 -0.72 28.64 12.91
C VAL A 210 -0.48 29.90 12.08
N MET A 211 -1.55 30.53 11.62
CA MET A 211 -1.44 31.91 11.17
C MET A 211 -1.04 32.70 12.42
N GLU A 212 0.24 33.09 12.52
CA GLU A 212 0.64 34.12 13.45
C GLU A 212 -0.20 35.35 13.09
N GLU A 213 -1.14 35.71 13.96
CA GLU A 213 -1.77 37.03 13.93
C GLU A 213 -0.64 38.03 14.17
N MET A 214 -0.16 38.66 13.09
CA MET A 214 0.67 39.85 13.20
C MET A 214 -0.21 40.97 13.76
N TRP A 215 0.09 41.33 15.00
CA TRP A 215 -0.38 42.58 15.64
C TRP A 215 0.37 43.79 15.08
#